data_a3bab92f1cd00c2a6f20e3110a54053d
#
_entry.id   a3bab92f1cd00c2a6f20e3110a54053d
#
_cell.length_a   1.000
_cell.length_b   1.000
_cell.length_c   1.000
_cell.angle_alpha   90.00
_cell.angle_beta   90.00
_cell.angle_gamma   90.00
#
_symmetry.space_group_name_H-M   'P 1'
#
loop_
_entity.id
_entity.type
_entity.pdbx_description
1 polymer ?
#
loop_
_entity_poly.entity_id
_entity_poly.type
_entity_poly.pdbx_seq_one_letter_code
_entity_poly.pdbx_strand_id
1 'polypeptide(L)'
;MKRLLLIFMILAAAGHIASAQEKIILLNEGNWQSDNGKMTYFENGKVVSNQWFRDNNQKAKLGDTPNDIIQINDNLIAIAINWSNIVQFITPQGKAVAATEDVPNNRKLATDGEYVYVSSYGHECGTINGMKYFEKGYVAKIDVKTFKVMDAVEVGYEPEGIAYY
;
A
#
# COMPACT_ATOMS: atom_id res chain seq x y z
N MET A 1 -56.25 -24.88 42.69
CA MET A 1 -56.07 -24.19 41.38
C MET A 1 -54.78 -23.37 41.44
N LYS A 2 -53.70 -23.92 40.89
CA LYS A 2 -52.38 -23.25 40.88
C LYS A 2 -52.32 -22.45 39.63
N ARG A 3 -52.22 -21.12 39.74
CA ARG A 3 -51.92 -20.20 38.56
C ARG A 3 -50.46 -20.26 38.25
N LEU A 4 -50.15 -20.79 37.07
CA LEU A 4 -48.82 -20.82 36.51
C LEU A 4 -48.54 -19.43 35.92
N LEU A 5 -47.63 -18.67 36.53
CA LEU A 5 -47.17 -17.39 36.00
C LEU A 5 -46.06 -17.67 34.97
N LEU A 6 -46.39 -17.54 33.71
CA LEU A 6 -45.41 -17.65 32.62
C LEU A 6 -44.67 -16.31 32.50
N ILE A 7 -43.47 -16.24 33.04
CA ILE A 7 -42.61 -15.08 32.86
C ILE A 7 -41.94 -15.23 31.47
N PHE A 8 -42.44 -14.50 30.51
CA PHE A 8 -41.73 -14.33 29.23
C PHE A 8 -40.50 -13.45 29.47
N MET A 9 -39.36 -14.10 29.62
CA MET A 9 -38.05 -13.39 29.56
C MET A 9 -37.76 -13.05 28.11
N ILE A 10 -38.13 -11.83 27.70
CA ILE A 10 -37.70 -11.28 26.43
C ILE A 10 -36.20 -10.98 26.58
N LEU A 11 -35.37 -11.91 26.13
CA LEU A 11 -33.94 -11.66 25.93
C LEU A 11 -33.83 -10.63 24.77
N ALA A 12 -33.77 -9.36 25.13
CA ALA A 12 -33.34 -8.33 24.18
C ALA A 12 -31.88 -8.64 23.84
N ALA A 13 -31.68 -9.45 22.82
CA ALA A 13 -30.39 -9.53 22.12
C ALA A 13 -30.15 -8.15 21.52
N ALA A 14 -29.56 -7.25 22.30
CA ALA A 14 -28.95 -6.05 21.78
C ALA A 14 -27.82 -6.54 20.87
N GLY A 15 -28.14 -6.78 19.60
CA GLY A 15 -27.18 -7.01 18.57
C GLY A 15 -26.29 -5.78 18.57
N HIS A 16 -25.11 -5.90 19.15
CA HIS A 16 -24.06 -4.95 18.92
C HIS A 16 -23.77 -5.07 17.43
N ILE A 17 -24.38 -4.19 16.64
CA ILE A 17 -23.91 -3.93 15.28
C ILE A 17 -22.51 -3.36 15.52
N ALA A 18 -21.51 -4.23 15.48
CA ALA A 18 -20.13 -3.78 15.41
C ALA A 18 -20.05 -2.97 14.12
N SER A 19 -20.22 -1.66 14.24
CA SER A 19 -19.91 -0.75 13.14
C SER A 19 -18.44 -1.01 12.82
N ALA A 20 -18.18 -1.55 11.64
CA ALA A 20 -16.81 -1.72 11.18
C ALA A 20 -16.14 -0.35 11.28
N GLN A 21 -15.09 -0.27 12.08
CA GLN A 21 -14.35 0.96 12.26
C GLN A 21 -13.71 1.32 10.92
N GLU A 22 -14.16 2.42 10.35
CA GLU A 22 -13.62 2.89 9.07
C GLU A 22 -12.16 3.34 9.27
N LYS A 23 -11.25 2.70 8.52
CA LYS A 23 -9.82 2.99 8.52
C LYS A 23 -9.38 3.28 7.10
N ILE A 24 -8.82 4.45 6.88
CA ILE A 24 -8.35 4.88 5.56
C ILE A 24 -6.90 5.31 5.66
N ILE A 25 -6.08 4.83 4.75
CA ILE A 25 -4.73 5.32 4.54
C ILE A 25 -4.72 6.06 3.21
N LEU A 26 -4.39 7.35 3.26
CA LEU A 26 -4.17 8.17 2.08
C LEU A 26 -2.67 8.32 1.85
N LEU A 27 -2.22 7.98 0.66
CA LEU A 27 -0.86 8.18 0.22
C LEU A 27 -0.70 9.56 -0.38
N ASN A 28 0.28 10.33 0.10
CA ASN A 28 0.60 11.65 -0.42
C ASN A 28 1.95 11.58 -1.12
N GLU A 29 1.95 11.80 -2.42
CA GLU A 29 3.13 11.69 -3.28
C GLU A 29 4.26 12.67 -2.88
N GLY A 30 3.88 13.87 -2.44
CA GLY A 30 4.82 14.93 -2.12
C GLY A 30 5.32 15.67 -3.36
N ASN A 31 6.46 16.31 -3.23
CA ASN A 31 7.13 16.99 -4.33
C ASN A 31 8.29 16.12 -4.82
N TRP A 32 8.38 15.96 -6.12
CA TRP A 32 9.46 15.24 -6.76
C TRP A 32 10.85 15.74 -6.32
N GLN A 33 11.79 14.84 -6.06
CA GLN A 33 13.13 15.10 -5.52
C GLN A 33 13.18 15.79 -4.16
N SER A 34 12.10 15.73 -3.37
CA SER A 34 12.04 16.37 -2.07
C SER A 34 12.04 15.38 -0.91
N ASP A 35 11.96 14.09 -1.19
CA ASP A 35 11.92 13.01 -0.20
C ASP A 35 10.92 13.32 0.94
N ASN A 36 9.72 13.77 0.55
CA ASN A 36 8.70 14.25 1.45
C ASN A 36 7.33 13.55 1.26
N GLY A 37 7.33 12.38 0.63
CA GLY A 37 6.17 11.51 0.57
C GLY A 37 5.65 11.16 1.96
N LYS A 38 4.34 11.06 2.12
CA LYS A 38 3.69 10.86 3.42
C LYS A 38 2.51 9.90 3.34
N MET A 39 2.13 9.40 4.50
CA MET A 39 0.87 8.69 4.69
C MET A 39 0.01 9.46 5.69
N THR A 40 -1.24 9.73 5.31
CA THR A 40 -2.26 10.25 6.23
C THR A 40 -3.18 9.11 6.63
N TYR A 41 -3.35 8.90 7.92
CA TYR A 41 -4.23 7.88 8.48
C TYR A 41 -5.49 8.51 9.06
N PHE A 42 -6.62 7.96 8.67
CA PHE A 42 -7.94 8.35 9.14
C PHE A 42 -8.61 7.20 9.88
N GLU A 43 -9.36 7.55 10.89
CA GLU A 43 -10.20 6.63 11.62
C GLU A 43 -11.56 7.28 11.91
N ASN A 44 -12.63 6.63 11.47
CA ASN A 44 -14.01 7.15 11.59
C ASN A 44 -14.16 8.60 11.09
N GLY A 45 -13.62 8.88 9.91
CA GLY A 45 -13.68 10.18 9.25
C GLY A 45 -12.80 11.28 9.88
N LYS A 46 -11.93 10.95 10.84
CA LYS A 46 -11.02 11.91 11.48
C LYS A 46 -9.56 11.58 11.16
N VAL A 47 -8.76 12.61 10.92
CA VAL A 47 -7.31 12.46 10.79
C VAL A 47 -6.73 12.09 12.14
N VAL A 48 -6.07 10.91 12.21
CA VAL A 48 -5.33 10.46 13.39
C VAL A 48 -3.86 10.89 13.28
N SER A 49 -3.26 10.75 12.09
CA SER A 49 -1.91 11.23 11.81
C SER A 49 -1.80 11.61 10.33
N ASN A 50 -1.11 12.70 10.04
CA ASN A 50 -0.71 13.10 8.68
C ASN A 50 0.74 12.72 8.33
N GLN A 51 1.38 11.93 9.20
CA GLN A 51 2.73 11.40 9.02
C GLN A 51 2.81 9.95 9.53
N TRP A 52 1.78 9.14 9.23
CA TRP A 52 1.55 7.83 9.82
C TRP A 52 2.76 6.88 9.77
N PHE A 53 3.43 6.78 8.62
CA PHE A 53 4.66 5.99 8.53
C PHE A 53 5.74 6.52 9.47
N ARG A 54 6.01 7.81 9.43
CA ARG A 54 7.05 8.45 10.23
C ARG A 54 6.82 8.30 11.74
N ASP A 55 5.55 8.42 12.15
CA ASP A 55 5.18 8.32 13.58
C ASP A 55 5.39 6.91 14.13
N ASN A 56 5.26 5.89 13.28
CA ASN A 56 5.41 4.49 13.65
C ASN A 56 6.81 3.90 13.40
N ASN A 57 7.76 4.67 12.82
CA ASN A 57 9.09 4.20 12.41
C ASN A 57 10.23 5.12 12.85
N GLN A 58 10.23 5.55 14.12
CA GLN A 58 11.32 6.33 14.71
C GLN A 58 11.68 7.60 13.91
N LYS A 59 10.67 8.24 13.32
CA LYS A 59 10.78 9.42 12.46
C LYS A 59 11.47 9.18 11.10
N ALA A 60 11.59 7.92 10.67
CA ALA A 60 12.04 7.60 9.33
C ALA A 60 11.11 8.22 8.27
N LYS A 61 11.68 8.59 7.14
CA LYS A 61 10.93 9.05 5.98
C LYS A 61 10.34 7.86 5.22
N LEU A 62 9.20 8.06 4.56
CA LEU A 62 8.63 7.05 3.67
C LEU A 62 9.42 6.92 2.37
N GLY A 63 9.87 8.05 1.85
CA GLY A 63 10.61 8.15 0.60
C GLY A 63 10.06 9.22 -0.34
N ASP A 64 10.59 9.24 -1.54
CA ASP A 64 10.27 10.23 -2.57
C ASP A 64 9.28 9.67 -3.59
N THR A 65 8.21 10.41 -3.81
CA THR A 65 7.19 10.14 -4.82
C THR A 65 6.54 8.75 -4.68
N PRO A 66 5.97 8.41 -3.48
CA PRO A 66 5.15 7.22 -3.36
C PRO A 66 3.85 7.40 -4.16
N ASN A 67 3.51 6.48 -5.06
CA ASN A 67 2.44 6.69 -6.02
C ASN A 67 1.40 5.55 -6.12
N ASP A 68 1.57 4.48 -5.38
CA ASP A 68 0.55 3.45 -5.25
C ASP A 68 0.64 2.69 -3.92
N ILE A 69 -0.50 2.18 -3.46
CA ILE A 69 -0.63 1.43 -2.22
C ILE A 69 -1.67 0.33 -2.38
N ILE A 70 -1.33 -0.89 -1.97
CA ILE A 70 -2.25 -2.02 -2.01
C ILE A 70 -2.19 -2.82 -0.71
N GLN A 71 -3.34 -3.24 -0.22
CA GLN A 71 -3.41 -4.23 0.85
C GLN A 71 -3.22 -5.63 0.26
N ILE A 72 -2.22 -6.37 0.75
CA ILE A 72 -1.93 -7.74 0.32
C ILE A 72 -2.81 -8.72 1.09
N ASN A 73 -2.87 -8.53 2.40
CA ASN A 73 -3.69 -9.31 3.33
C ASN A 73 -3.93 -8.51 4.62
N ASP A 74 -4.55 -9.13 5.63
CA ASP A 74 -4.89 -8.47 6.90
C ASP A 74 -3.67 -7.97 7.69
N ASN A 75 -2.46 -8.40 7.36
CA ASN A 75 -1.23 -8.09 8.10
C ASN A 75 -0.19 -7.32 7.28
N LEU A 76 -0.40 -7.16 5.96
CA LEU A 76 0.62 -6.64 5.08
C LEU A 76 0.05 -5.72 4.00
N ILE A 77 0.71 -4.59 3.82
CA ILE A 77 0.44 -3.56 2.81
C ILE A 77 1.73 -3.31 2.04
N ALA A 78 1.66 -3.16 0.73
CA ALA A 78 2.77 -2.73 -0.12
C ALA A 78 2.56 -1.30 -0.63
N ILE A 79 3.64 -0.56 -0.77
CA ILE A 79 3.67 0.83 -1.25
C ILE A 79 4.75 0.94 -2.33
N ALA A 80 4.37 1.33 -3.53
CA ALA A 80 5.30 1.67 -4.60
C ALA A 80 5.85 3.09 -4.37
N ILE A 81 7.15 3.21 -4.23
CA ILE A 81 7.82 4.50 -3.99
C ILE A 81 8.72 4.79 -5.19
N ASN A 82 8.16 5.50 -6.14
CA ASN A 82 8.68 5.65 -7.50
C ASN A 82 10.12 6.17 -7.55
N TRP A 83 10.37 7.36 -6.99
CA TRP A 83 11.68 8.00 -7.08
C TRP A 83 12.72 7.41 -6.13
N SER A 84 12.27 6.71 -5.08
CA SER A 84 13.15 5.93 -4.21
C SER A 84 13.50 4.56 -4.79
N ASN A 85 12.87 4.14 -5.89
CA ASN A 85 13.10 2.85 -6.57
C ASN A 85 12.85 1.62 -5.69
N ILE A 86 11.97 1.72 -4.70
CA ILE A 86 11.67 0.65 -3.75
C ILE A 86 10.18 0.32 -3.71
N VAL A 87 9.86 -0.89 -3.30
CA VAL A 87 8.53 -1.24 -2.80
C VAL A 87 8.64 -1.45 -1.29
N GLN A 88 8.02 -0.56 -0.52
CA GLN A 88 7.99 -0.62 0.93
C GLN A 88 6.86 -1.52 1.40
N PHE A 89 7.14 -2.47 2.28
CA PHE A 89 6.15 -3.30 2.97
C PHE A 89 5.95 -2.81 4.39
N ILE A 90 4.70 -2.68 4.81
CA ILE A 90 4.32 -2.21 6.14
C ILE A 90 3.20 -3.06 6.73
N THR A 91 3.06 -3.03 8.05
CA THR A 91 1.84 -3.53 8.71
C THR A 91 0.69 -2.52 8.58
N PRO A 92 -0.59 -2.92 8.79
CA PRO A 92 -1.73 -2.00 8.87
C PRO A 92 -1.59 -0.93 9.97
N GLN A 93 -0.70 -1.13 10.94
CA GLN A 93 -0.37 -0.15 11.97
C GLN A 93 0.72 0.84 11.53
N GLY A 94 1.13 0.79 10.26
CA GLY A 94 2.11 1.71 9.68
C GLY A 94 3.58 1.39 10.00
N LYS A 95 3.87 0.22 10.60
CA LYS A 95 5.25 -0.20 10.88
C LYS A 95 5.91 -0.80 9.65
N ALA A 96 7.11 -0.36 9.33
CA ALA A 96 7.95 -0.96 8.31
C ALA A 96 8.27 -2.43 8.63
N VAL A 97 8.15 -3.27 7.63
CA VAL A 97 8.48 -4.70 7.68
C VAL A 97 9.74 -4.97 6.87
N ALA A 98 9.73 -4.55 5.61
CA ALA A 98 10.84 -4.70 4.67
C ALA A 98 10.71 -3.71 3.52
N ALA A 99 11.74 -3.55 2.74
CA ALA A 99 11.69 -2.90 1.45
C ALA A 99 12.34 -3.81 0.40
N THR A 100 11.72 -3.90 -0.78
CA THR A 100 12.38 -4.48 -1.96
C THR A 100 13.16 -3.37 -2.64
N GLU A 101 14.42 -3.58 -2.81
CA GLU A 101 15.30 -2.65 -3.50
C GLU A 101 15.28 -2.89 -5.02
N ASP A 102 15.69 -1.87 -5.77
CA ASP A 102 15.98 -1.96 -7.20
C ASP A 102 14.77 -2.31 -8.09
N VAL A 103 13.66 -1.61 -7.84
CA VAL A 103 12.53 -1.56 -8.79
C VAL A 103 12.41 -0.13 -9.32
N PRO A 104 13.27 0.29 -10.24
CA PRO A 104 13.38 1.66 -10.72
C PRO A 104 12.08 2.13 -11.36
N ASN A 105 11.73 3.39 -11.10
CA ASN A 105 10.56 4.03 -11.67
C ASN A 105 9.28 3.17 -11.57
N ASN A 106 9.09 2.50 -10.41
CA ASN A 106 7.90 1.68 -10.14
C ASN A 106 6.63 2.54 -10.15
N ARG A 107 5.50 1.95 -10.61
CA ARG A 107 4.27 2.70 -10.85
C ARG A 107 3.07 2.17 -10.07
N LYS A 108 2.57 1.00 -10.43
CA LYS A 108 1.33 0.44 -9.89
C LYS A 108 1.53 -0.97 -9.39
N LEU A 109 0.70 -1.36 -8.45
CA LEU A 109 0.75 -2.62 -7.73
C LEU A 109 -0.49 -3.46 -8.00
N ALA A 110 -0.29 -4.77 -8.08
CA ALA A 110 -1.34 -5.77 -7.98
C ALA A 110 -0.85 -6.93 -7.11
N THR A 111 -1.74 -7.76 -6.59
CA THR A 111 -1.36 -8.91 -5.77
C THR A 111 -2.35 -10.05 -5.91
N ASP A 112 -1.86 -11.28 -5.78
CA ASP A 112 -2.64 -12.51 -5.61
C ASP A 112 -2.64 -12.99 -4.14
N GLY A 113 -2.03 -12.20 -3.22
CA GLY A 113 -1.86 -12.53 -1.82
C GLY A 113 -0.55 -13.26 -1.49
N GLU A 114 0.09 -13.89 -2.47
CA GLU A 114 1.38 -14.58 -2.34
C GLU A 114 2.53 -13.78 -2.98
N TYR A 115 2.22 -13.06 -4.04
CA TYR A 115 3.16 -12.17 -4.74
C TYR A 115 2.59 -10.77 -4.90
N VAL A 116 3.49 -9.81 -5.02
CA VAL A 116 3.18 -8.45 -5.46
C VAL A 116 3.74 -8.27 -6.87
N TYR A 117 2.91 -7.81 -7.77
CA TYR A 117 3.27 -7.49 -9.16
C TYR A 117 3.39 -5.98 -9.28
N VAL A 118 4.48 -5.49 -9.85
CA VAL A 118 4.80 -4.07 -9.92
C VAL A 118 5.10 -3.68 -11.35
N SER A 119 4.32 -2.76 -11.92
CA SER A 119 4.69 -2.14 -13.19
C SER A 119 5.82 -1.13 -12.98
N SER A 120 6.79 -1.11 -13.88
CA SER A 120 7.96 -0.24 -13.83
C SER A 120 8.28 0.29 -15.24
N TYR A 121 8.65 1.56 -15.31
CA TYR A 121 9.16 2.14 -16.55
C TYR A 121 10.58 1.66 -16.92
N GLY A 122 11.26 0.98 -15.99
CA GLY A 122 12.66 0.64 -16.13
C GLY A 122 13.58 1.83 -15.83
N HIS A 123 14.81 1.76 -16.31
CA HIS A 123 15.79 2.83 -16.10
C HIS A 123 15.56 4.01 -17.02
N GLU A 124 15.89 5.20 -16.54
CA GLU A 124 15.94 6.39 -17.38
C GLU A 124 17.11 6.29 -18.35
N CYS A 125 16.84 6.44 -19.66
CA CYS A 125 17.84 6.42 -20.71
C CYS A 125 18.40 7.80 -21.05
N GLY A 126 17.70 8.87 -20.68
CA GLY A 126 18.12 10.24 -20.93
C GLY A 126 16.95 11.21 -21.11
N THR A 127 17.25 12.35 -21.72
CA THR A 127 16.27 13.43 -21.94
C THR A 127 16.34 13.91 -23.38
N ILE A 128 15.20 13.98 -24.08
CA ILE A 128 15.07 14.53 -25.44
C ILE A 128 14.05 15.67 -25.37
N ASN A 129 14.43 16.86 -25.84
CA ASN A 129 13.59 18.05 -25.85
C ASN A 129 12.98 18.38 -24.46
N GLY A 130 13.74 18.14 -23.39
CA GLY A 130 13.29 18.38 -22.01
C GLY A 130 12.41 17.28 -21.41
N MET A 131 12.06 16.24 -22.15
CA MET A 131 11.30 15.09 -21.68
C MET A 131 12.22 13.90 -21.43
N LYS A 132 12.05 13.26 -20.29
CA LYS A 132 12.74 12.01 -19.96
C LYS A 132 12.19 10.88 -20.84
N TYR A 133 13.07 9.96 -21.21
CA TYR A 133 12.66 8.71 -21.84
C TYR A 133 13.30 7.53 -21.10
N PHE A 134 12.61 6.41 -21.14
CA PHE A 134 12.94 5.21 -20.39
C PHE A 134 13.22 4.06 -21.35
N GLU A 135 13.89 3.04 -20.87
CA GLU A 135 13.94 1.74 -21.53
C GLU A 135 12.54 1.11 -21.63
N LYS A 136 12.43 -0.05 -22.24
CA LYS A 136 11.16 -0.79 -22.14
C LYS A 136 10.86 -1.11 -20.69
N GLY A 137 9.61 -0.90 -20.31
CA GLY A 137 9.15 -1.21 -19.00
C GLY A 137 9.00 -2.71 -18.76
N TYR A 138 8.79 -3.07 -17.53
CA TYR A 138 8.60 -4.46 -17.13
C TYR A 138 7.57 -4.59 -16.00
N VAL A 139 7.15 -5.81 -15.74
CA VAL A 139 6.42 -6.16 -14.52
C VAL A 139 7.35 -7.02 -13.66
N ALA A 140 7.69 -6.52 -12.48
CA ALA A 140 8.43 -7.27 -11.47
C ALA A 140 7.45 -8.12 -10.64
N LYS A 141 7.87 -9.36 -10.30
CA LYS A 141 7.19 -10.26 -9.38
C LYS A 141 7.98 -10.34 -8.08
N ILE A 142 7.38 -9.93 -6.97
CA ILE A 142 7.99 -9.88 -5.63
C ILE A 142 7.33 -10.93 -4.73
N ASP A 143 8.11 -11.79 -4.11
CA ASP A 143 7.64 -12.76 -3.13
C ASP A 143 7.37 -12.06 -1.79
N VAL A 144 6.17 -12.22 -1.22
CA VAL A 144 5.77 -11.54 0.03
C VAL A 144 6.37 -12.14 1.30
N LYS A 145 7.01 -13.30 1.22
CA LYS A 145 7.70 -13.96 2.35
C LYS A 145 9.15 -13.51 2.46
N THR A 146 9.81 -13.34 1.31
CA THR A 146 11.23 -12.97 1.25
C THR A 146 11.45 -11.51 0.91
N PHE A 147 10.42 -10.82 0.41
CA PHE A 147 10.45 -9.43 -0.06
C PHE A 147 11.46 -9.18 -1.18
N LYS A 148 11.75 -10.19 -1.98
CA LYS A 148 12.71 -10.13 -3.09
C LYS A 148 12.00 -10.22 -4.43
N VAL A 149 12.55 -9.54 -5.41
CA VAL A 149 12.19 -9.73 -6.80
C VAL A 149 12.60 -11.14 -7.21
N MET A 150 11.63 -11.93 -7.65
CA MET A 150 11.84 -13.31 -8.09
C MET A 150 11.97 -13.41 -9.59
N ASP A 151 11.30 -12.53 -10.32
CA ASP A 151 11.23 -12.52 -11.78
C ASP A 151 10.80 -11.16 -12.29
N ALA A 152 11.10 -10.87 -13.55
CA ALA A 152 10.67 -9.66 -14.24
C ALA A 152 10.39 -9.96 -15.71
N VAL A 153 9.24 -9.49 -16.21
CA VAL A 153 8.82 -9.71 -17.59
C VAL A 153 8.79 -8.35 -18.32
N GLU A 154 9.59 -8.22 -19.38
CA GLU A 154 9.57 -7.04 -20.24
C GLU A 154 8.19 -6.87 -20.87
N VAL A 155 7.71 -5.63 -20.93
CA VAL A 155 6.44 -5.22 -21.55
C VAL A 155 6.69 -4.03 -22.50
N GLY A 156 5.63 -3.27 -22.80
CA GLY A 156 5.77 -2.03 -23.59
C GLY A 156 6.42 -0.90 -22.82
N TYR A 157 6.54 0.27 -23.48
CA TYR A 157 7.05 1.47 -22.83
C TYR A 157 6.02 2.03 -21.83
N GLU A 158 6.53 2.57 -20.74
CA GLU A 158 5.78 3.32 -19.71
C GLU A 158 4.48 2.60 -19.24
N PRO A 159 4.56 1.34 -18.76
CA PRO A 159 3.40 0.63 -18.28
C PRO A 159 2.87 1.26 -16.98
N GLU A 160 1.58 1.62 -16.96
CA GLU A 160 0.94 2.22 -15.80
C GLU A 160 0.06 1.23 -15.03
N GLY A 161 -1.13 0.95 -15.53
CA GLY A 161 -2.11 0.14 -14.84
C GLY A 161 -1.76 -1.35 -14.84
N ILE A 162 -1.96 -2.00 -13.70
CA ILE A 162 -1.85 -3.45 -13.53
C ILE A 162 -2.99 -3.94 -12.65
N ALA A 163 -3.53 -5.11 -12.95
CA ALA A 163 -4.55 -5.75 -12.14
C ALA A 163 -4.32 -7.27 -12.14
N TYR A 164 -4.61 -7.89 -11.01
CA TYR A 164 -4.73 -9.35 -10.88
C TYR A 164 -6.21 -9.72 -10.86
N TYR A 165 -6.60 -10.80 -11.58
CA TYR A 165 -8.00 -11.27 -11.66
C TYR A 165 -8.07 -12.80 -11.70
#